data_713ece122c479becc1c7efe0968be0b9
#
_entry.id   713ece122c479becc1c7efe0968be0b9
#
_cell.length_a   1.000
_cell.length_b   1.000
_cell.length_c   1.000
_cell.angle_alpha   90.00
_cell.angle_beta   90.00
_cell.angle_gamma   90.00
#
_symmetry.space_group_name_H-M   'P 1'
#
loop_
_entity.id
_entity.type
_entity.pdbx_description
1 polymer ?
#
loop_
_entity_poly.entity_id
_entity_poly.type
_entity_poly.pdbx_seq_one_letter_code
_entity_poly.pdbx_strand_id
1 'polypeptide(L)'
;MTNKFYILWFEDETTWFTMESTKLKRELQKTYGFQTECKQESGNDFSPEELTSDNRYDLILMDYKLAAGNTGEKIVNLIRENAILTDVVLYSSQHKEMIDALKTNSPLIDGVFFADRKSELFENKVLPVINKIVRRSEDIVNLRGFFLDNTSDFEVRIKEIIKMAWDKLPNQRDLLQEAMSNALDESRRFASKNVEEIIKKEDIYNAANNNNYVISIHGRLKVLSVIIELLVSEKSLKISDRDSELKNFPIEYDKNITAFRNALGHKKYSDSSLNIRGNVINVDSELHKKLRETVARYDYLIKYIEDFITEI
;
A
#
# COMPACT_ATOMS: atom_id res chain seq x y z
N MET A 1 0.35 8.94 -1.08
CA MET A 1 -0.86 8.14 -0.77
C MET A 1 -0.40 6.74 -0.47
N THR A 2 -0.80 6.15 0.62
CA THR A 2 -0.41 4.78 0.97
C THR A 2 -1.47 3.78 0.52
N ASN A 3 -1.11 2.51 0.40
CA ASN A 3 -2.09 1.42 0.21
C ASN A 3 -2.84 1.09 1.51
N LYS A 4 -2.56 1.83 2.58
CA LYS A 4 -3.10 1.63 3.92
C LYS A 4 -4.05 2.75 4.29
N PHE A 5 -5.09 2.41 5.03
CA PHE A 5 -6.03 3.33 5.67
C PHE A 5 -5.89 3.16 7.19
N TYR A 6 -5.53 4.24 7.88
CA TYR A 6 -5.22 4.19 9.30
C TYR A 6 -6.36 4.77 10.13
N ILE A 7 -6.84 4.00 11.10
CA ILE A 7 -7.90 4.39 12.01
C ILE A 7 -7.37 4.36 13.45
N LEU A 8 -7.45 5.49 14.14
CA LEU A 8 -7.31 5.53 15.58
C LEU A 8 -8.69 5.34 16.21
N TRP A 9 -8.81 4.39 17.12
CA TRP A 9 -10.10 4.01 17.68
C TRP A 9 -10.08 4.03 19.20
N PHE A 10 -10.73 5.02 19.79
CA PHE A 10 -10.92 5.13 21.22
C PHE A 10 -12.14 4.28 21.63
N GLU A 11 -11.86 3.17 22.28
CA GLU A 11 -12.86 2.19 22.71
C GLU A 11 -12.27 1.32 23.84
N ASP A 12 -12.93 1.24 24.95
CA ASP A 12 -12.52 0.45 26.11
C ASP A 12 -13.09 -0.98 26.11
N GLU A 13 -14.16 -1.24 25.33
CA GLU A 13 -14.73 -2.59 25.16
C GLU A 13 -14.03 -3.35 24.03
N THR A 14 -12.99 -4.10 24.36
CA THR A 14 -12.17 -4.84 23.39
C THR A 14 -12.97 -5.81 22.51
N THR A 15 -14.02 -6.43 23.06
CA THR A 15 -14.87 -7.36 22.30
C THR A 15 -15.60 -6.65 21.17
N TRP A 16 -16.18 -5.49 21.47
CA TRP A 16 -16.88 -4.68 20.47
C TRP A 16 -15.90 -4.12 19.43
N PHE A 17 -14.76 -3.57 19.88
CA PHE A 17 -13.68 -3.14 18.99
C PHE A 17 -13.26 -4.23 18.02
N THR A 18 -12.98 -5.44 18.51
CA THR A 18 -12.51 -6.55 17.67
C THR A 18 -13.54 -6.92 16.62
N MET A 19 -14.81 -6.98 16.99
CA MET A 19 -15.92 -7.32 16.11
C MET A 19 -16.07 -6.26 14.99
N GLU A 20 -16.22 -4.99 15.36
CA GLU A 20 -16.51 -3.93 14.41
C GLU A 20 -15.27 -3.55 13.56
N SER A 21 -14.07 -3.58 14.14
CA SER A 21 -12.85 -3.34 13.35
C SER A 21 -12.62 -4.43 12.29
N THR A 22 -12.95 -5.67 12.59
CA THR A 22 -12.87 -6.78 11.64
C THR A 22 -13.85 -6.59 10.47
N LYS A 23 -15.09 -6.19 10.76
CA LYS A 23 -16.08 -5.88 9.73
C LYS A 23 -15.64 -4.71 8.87
N LEU A 24 -15.20 -3.62 9.51
CA LEU A 24 -14.78 -2.41 8.83
C LEU A 24 -13.56 -2.63 7.93
N LYS A 25 -12.55 -3.37 8.41
CA LYS A 25 -11.39 -3.77 7.61
C LYS A 25 -11.80 -4.53 6.34
N ARG A 26 -12.70 -5.50 6.49
CA ARG A 26 -13.21 -6.30 5.36
C ARG A 26 -13.97 -5.42 4.36
N GLU A 27 -14.80 -4.49 4.85
CA GLU A 27 -15.58 -3.61 3.99
C GLU A 27 -14.69 -2.61 3.23
N LEU A 28 -13.68 -2.02 3.89
CA LEU A 28 -12.72 -1.14 3.24
C LEU A 28 -11.86 -1.86 2.20
N GLN A 29 -11.44 -3.09 2.50
CA GLN A 29 -10.74 -3.93 1.53
C GLN A 29 -11.62 -4.23 0.31
N LYS A 30 -12.88 -4.65 0.54
CA LYS A 30 -13.83 -5.00 -0.51
C LYS A 30 -14.21 -3.80 -1.38
N THR A 31 -14.47 -2.65 -0.76
CA THR A 31 -15.02 -1.48 -1.45
C THR A 31 -13.93 -0.63 -2.10
N TYR A 32 -12.80 -0.44 -1.41
CA TYR A 32 -11.76 0.52 -1.83
C TYR A 32 -10.39 -0.12 -2.10
N GLY A 33 -10.17 -1.38 -1.73
CA GLY A 33 -8.87 -2.07 -1.88
C GLY A 33 -7.83 -1.65 -0.85
N PHE A 34 -8.20 -0.97 0.24
CA PHE A 34 -7.26 -0.59 1.29
C PHE A 34 -6.89 -1.75 2.22
N GLN A 35 -5.63 -1.81 2.59
CA GLN A 35 -5.19 -2.49 3.81
C GLN A 35 -5.48 -1.56 4.98
N THR A 36 -6.34 -1.98 5.92
CA THR A 36 -6.77 -1.11 7.03
C THR A 36 -6.09 -1.49 8.32
N GLU A 37 -5.44 -0.53 8.95
CA GLU A 37 -4.87 -0.65 10.29
C GLU A 37 -5.73 0.12 11.30
N CYS A 38 -6.20 -0.58 12.35
CA CYS A 38 -6.94 0.02 13.45
C CYS A 38 -6.10 -0.11 14.71
N LYS A 39 -5.76 1.03 15.33
CA LYS A 39 -5.13 1.10 16.65
C LYS A 39 -6.21 1.36 17.69
N GLN A 40 -6.36 0.45 18.68
CA GLN A 40 -7.26 0.65 19.81
C GLN A 40 -6.56 1.49 20.87
N GLU A 41 -7.27 2.47 21.45
CA GLU A 41 -6.86 3.27 22.59
C GLU A 41 -7.96 3.29 23.65
N SER A 42 -7.59 3.22 24.92
CA SER A 42 -8.57 3.30 26.02
C SER A 42 -8.94 4.75 26.39
N GLY A 43 -8.15 5.71 25.94
CA GLY A 43 -8.31 7.14 26.25
C GLY A 43 -7.80 7.56 27.63
N ASN A 44 -7.26 6.65 28.45
CA ASN A 44 -6.85 6.99 29.81
C ASN A 44 -5.55 7.81 29.89
N ASP A 45 -4.58 7.49 29.01
CA ASP A 45 -3.24 8.10 29.00
C ASP A 45 -2.92 8.76 27.65
N PHE A 46 -3.95 9.14 26.90
CA PHE A 46 -3.78 9.70 25.56
C PHE A 46 -3.16 11.11 25.63
N SER A 47 -2.05 11.28 24.88
CA SER A 47 -1.42 12.58 24.62
C SER A 47 -1.63 13.00 23.17
N PRO A 48 -2.12 14.24 22.90
CA PRO A 48 -2.29 14.76 21.53
C PRO A 48 -0.95 14.81 20.76
N GLU A 49 0.17 14.87 21.44
CA GLU A 49 1.50 14.86 20.85
C GLU A 49 1.75 13.60 19.99
N GLU A 50 1.12 12.49 20.34
CA GLU A 50 1.17 11.25 19.54
C GLU A 50 0.53 11.43 18.16
N LEU A 51 -0.49 12.30 18.05
CA LEU A 51 -1.13 12.61 16.77
C LEU A 51 -0.37 13.69 15.97
N THR A 52 0.31 14.61 16.63
CA THR A 52 1.08 15.67 15.95
C THR A 52 2.40 15.15 15.39
N SER A 53 3.04 14.20 16.08
CA SER A 53 4.32 13.62 15.64
C SER A 53 4.16 12.62 14.48
N ASP A 54 3.01 11.97 14.36
CA ASP A 54 2.81 10.86 13.43
C ASP A 54 1.57 11.03 12.52
N ASN A 55 1.03 12.18 12.37
CA ASN A 55 -0.16 12.60 11.55
C ASN A 55 -0.64 11.59 10.46
N ARG A 56 -0.59 10.29 10.80
CA ARG A 56 -0.85 9.17 9.86
C ARG A 56 -2.30 8.71 9.85
N TYR A 57 -3.11 9.13 10.83
CA TYR A 57 -4.48 8.64 10.93
C TYR A 57 -5.42 9.39 9.99
N ASP A 58 -6.11 8.61 9.14
CA ASP A 58 -7.08 9.11 8.18
C ASP A 58 -8.43 9.41 8.84
N LEU A 59 -8.76 8.67 9.91
CA LEU A 59 -10.02 8.77 10.65
C LEU A 59 -9.80 8.45 12.12
N ILE A 60 -10.53 9.17 13.00
CA ILE A 60 -10.63 8.86 14.42
C ILE A 60 -12.04 8.37 14.71
N LEU A 61 -12.18 7.17 15.30
CA LEU A 61 -13.42 6.67 15.85
C LEU A 61 -13.36 6.79 17.37
N MET A 62 -14.42 7.28 18.00
CA MET A 62 -14.40 7.68 19.40
C MET A 62 -15.68 7.25 20.11
N ASP A 63 -15.60 6.38 21.12
CA ASP A 63 -16.74 6.19 22.03
C ASP A 63 -16.90 7.44 22.89
N TYR A 64 -18.14 7.87 23.05
CA TYR A 64 -18.50 8.98 23.94
C TYR A 64 -18.24 8.63 25.40
N LYS A 65 -18.47 7.40 25.84
CA LYS A 65 -18.23 6.90 27.20
C LYS A 65 -17.03 5.99 27.22
N LEU A 66 -15.93 6.44 27.76
CA LEU A 66 -14.72 5.67 27.96
C LEU A 66 -14.54 5.29 29.44
N ALA A 67 -13.65 4.34 29.72
CA ALA A 67 -13.31 3.91 31.08
C ALA A 67 -12.81 5.07 31.95
N ALA A 68 -12.81 4.85 33.27
CA ALA A 68 -12.30 5.79 34.28
C ALA A 68 -12.97 7.18 34.29
N GLY A 69 -14.20 7.30 33.75
CA GLY A 69 -14.92 8.58 33.71
C GLY A 69 -14.45 9.58 32.66
N ASN A 70 -13.60 9.12 31.74
CA ASN A 70 -13.28 9.90 30.54
C ASN A 70 -14.44 9.90 29.55
N THR A 71 -14.58 11.01 28.85
CA THR A 71 -15.57 11.12 27.77
C THR A 71 -14.87 11.45 26.47
N GLY A 72 -15.35 10.86 25.37
CA GLY A 72 -14.84 11.15 24.04
C GLY A 72 -14.88 12.63 23.67
N GLU A 73 -15.85 13.38 24.22
CA GLU A 73 -15.95 14.83 24.09
C GLU A 73 -14.69 15.55 24.61
N LYS A 74 -14.16 15.17 25.77
CA LYS A 74 -12.95 15.78 26.33
C LYS A 74 -11.74 15.53 25.45
N ILE A 75 -11.63 14.31 24.91
CA ILE A 75 -10.53 13.94 24.01
C ILE A 75 -10.67 14.69 22.67
N VAL A 76 -11.88 14.82 22.13
CA VAL A 76 -12.13 15.63 20.92
C VAL A 76 -11.73 17.08 21.12
N ASN A 77 -12.10 17.69 22.25
CA ASN A 77 -11.70 19.06 22.57
C ASN A 77 -10.17 19.19 22.62
N LEU A 78 -9.50 18.28 23.32
CA LEU A 78 -8.05 18.25 23.41
C LEU A 78 -7.39 18.12 22.04
N ILE A 79 -7.90 17.26 21.16
CA ILE A 79 -7.44 17.10 19.77
C ILE A 79 -7.58 18.42 19.00
N ARG A 80 -8.73 19.11 19.12
CA ARG A 80 -9.00 20.37 18.40
C ARG A 80 -8.19 21.55 18.96
N GLU A 81 -7.98 21.62 20.27
CA GLU A 81 -7.10 22.63 20.91
C GLU A 81 -5.65 22.51 20.41
N ASN A 82 -5.22 21.32 20.02
CA ASN A 82 -3.92 21.08 19.41
C ASN A 82 -3.92 21.19 17.87
N ALA A 83 -4.94 21.82 17.29
CA ALA A 83 -5.09 22.07 15.84
C ALA A 83 -5.07 20.80 14.97
N ILE A 84 -5.40 19.64 15.52
CA ILE A 84 -5.52 18.38 14.78
C ILE A 84 -6.90 18.34 14.13
N LEU A 85 -6.95 18.35 12.79
CA LEU A 85 -8.18 18.47 12.00
C LEU A 85 -8.66 17.15 11.40
N THR A 86 -8.07 16.00 11.77
CA THR A 86 -8.55 14.68 11.35
C THR A 86 -10.05 14.52 11.64
N ASP A 87 -10.80 14.02 10.65
CA ASP A 87 -12.25 13.76 10.82
C ASP A 87 -12.46 12.76 11.98
N VAL A 88 -13.44 13.05 12.84
CA VAL A 88 -13.79 12.21 13.99
C VAL A 88 -15.23 11.72 13.85
N VAL A 89 -15.48 10.44 14.13
CA VAL A 89 -16.83 9.91 14.34
C VAL A 89 -16.98 9.61 15.82
N LEU A 90 -17.74 10.44 16.52
CA LEU A 90 -18.12 10.26 17.92
C LEU A 90 -19.41 9.43 17.98
N TYR A 91 -19.38 8.30 18.69
CA TYR A 91 -20.54 7.41 18.78
C TYR A 91 -20.90 7.05 20.23
N SER A 92 -22.15 6.63 20.45
CA SER A 92 -22.62 6.24 21.77
C SER A 92 -23.81 5.27 21.68
N SER A 93 -23.90 4.35 22.63
CA SER A 93 -25.12 3.57 22.86
C SER A 93 -26.28 4.43 23.38
N GLN A 94 -25.95 5.60 23.96
CA GLN A 94 -26.89 6.60 24.46
C GLN A 94 -26.85 7.83 23.54
N HIS A 95 -27.05 7.63 22.26
CA HIS A 95 -26.87 8.66 21.21
C HIS A 95 -27.63 9.98 21.53
N LYS A 96 -28.88 9.89 22.01
CA LYS A 96 -29.69 11.10 22.36
C LYS A 96 -29.05 11.87 23.48
N GLU A 97 -28.63 11.20 24.55
CA GLU A 97 -27.98 11.85 25.70
C GLU A 97 -26.67 12.53 25.27
N MET A 98 -25.86 11.87 24.43
CA MET A 98 -24.66 12.46 23.87
C MET A 98 -24.96 13.77 23.11
N ILE A 99 -25.94 13.76 22.22
CA ILE A 99 -26.30 14.94 21.42
C ILE A 99 -26.81 16.08 22.32
N ASP A 100 -27.60 15.80 23.35
CA ASP A 100 -28.13 16.82 24.28
C ASP A 100 -27.00 17.42 25.16
N ALA A 101 -26.06 16.60 25.61
CA ALA A 101 -24.87 17.05 26.33
C ALA A 101 -23.98 17.97 25.45
N LEU A 102 -23.72 17.60 24.21
CA LEU A 102 -22.92 18.37 23.26
C LEU A 102 -23.56 19.75 22.94
N LYS A 103 -24.86 19.82 22.82
CA LYS A 103 -25.59 21.11 22.66
C LYS A 103 -25.39 22.05 23.84
N THR A 104 -25.27 21.50 25.04
CA THR A 104 -25.15 22.28 26.27
C THR A 104 -23.72 22.78 26.50
N ASN A 105 -22.72 21.96 26.16
CA ASN A 105 -21.33 22.23 26.50
C ASN A 105 -20.56 23.00 25.41
N SER A 106 -21.17 23.24 24.24
CA SER A 106 -20.56 23.93 23.08
C SER A 106 -19.12 23.49 22.77
N PRO A 107 -18.89 22.20 22.60
CA PRO A 107 -17.55 21.67 22.33
C PRO A 107 -17.05 22.10 20.94
N LEU A 108 -15.73 21.97 20.73
CA LEU A 108 -15.12 22.16 19.42
C LEU A 108 -15.46 20.95 18.50
N ILE A 109 -16.52 21.12 17.71
CA ILE A 109 -17.11 20.03 16.89
C ILE A 109 -16.76 20.08 15.41
N ASP A 110 -15.79 20.91 15.02
CA ASP A 110 -15.35 21.00 13.63
C ASP A 110 -14.84 19.62 13.14
N GLY A 111 -15.42 19.12 12.05
CA GLY A 111 -15.07 17.82 11.50
C GLY A 111 -15.48 16.63 12.38
N VAL A 112 -16.46 16.80 13.29
CA VAL A 112 -16.99 15.73 14.12
C VAL A 112 -18.34 15.27 13.58
N PHE A 113 -18.49 13.96 13.37
CA PHE A 113 -19.71 13.29 12.95
C PHE A 113 -20.25 12.44 14.10
N PHE A 114 -21.57 12.32 14.21
CA PHE A 114 -22.20 11.62 15.31
C PHE A 114 -22.87 10.34 14.83
N ALA A 115 -22.67 9.23 15.55
CA ALA A 115 -23.23 7.91 15.24
C ALA A 115 -23.88 7.26 16.47
N ASP A 116 -24.83 6.36 16.22
CA ASP A 116 -25.31 5.43 17.23
C ASP A 116 -24.38 4.21 17.28
N ARG A 117 -24.10 3.66 18.47
CA ARG A 117 -23.23 2.49 18.64
C ARG A 117 -23.85 1.19 18.09
N LYS A 118 -25.15 1.16 17.77
CA LYS A 118 -25.75 0.00 17.13
C LYS A 118 -25.06 -0.30 15.80
N SER A 119 -24.61 -1.53 15.62
CA SER A 119 -23.73 -1.94 14.51
C SER A 119 -24.17 -1.41 13.14
N GLU A 120 -25.43 -1.62 12.77
CA GLU A 120 -25.97 -1.14 11.49
C GLU A 120 -25.98 0.40 11.38
N LEU A 121 -26.39 1.11 12.43
CA LEU A 121 -26.43 2.57 12.44
C LEU A 121 -25.01 3.16 12.48
N PHE A 122 -24.09 2.49 13.17
CA PHE A 122 -22.69 2.85 13.21
C PHE A 122 -22.06 2.75 11.80
N GLU A 123 -22.18 1.60 11.14
CA GLU A 123 -21.66 1.39 9.78
C GLU A 123 -22.25 2.39 8.78
N ASN A 124 -23.57 2.63 8.82
CA ASN A 124 -24.28 3.58 7.97
C ASN A 124 -23.81 5.03 8.15
N LYS A 125 -23.09 5.36 9.24
CA LYS A 125 -22.49 6.67 9.44
C LYS A 125 -21.00 6.69 9.13
N VAL A 126 -20.26 5.67 9.52
CA VAL A 126 -18.80 5.60 9.35
C VAL A 126 -18.43 5.47 7.87
N LEU A 127 -19.10 4.61 7.11
CA LEU A 127 -18.79 4.39 5.69
C LEU A 127 -18.97 5.66 4.83
N PRO A 128 -20.01 6.48 4.96
CA PRO A 128 -20.09 7.77 4.27
C PRO A 128 -18.96 8.74 4.62
N VAL A 129 -18.51 8.79 5.89
CA VAL A 129 -17.36 9.62 6.28
C VAL A 129 -16.09 9.13 5.61
N ILE A 130 -15.85 7.83 5.64
CA ILE A 130 -14.72 7.22 4.92
C ILE A 130 -14.79 7.53 3.43
N ASN A 131 -15.94 7.37 2.79
CA ASN A 131 -16.14 7.69 1.39
C ASN A 131 -15.81 9.17 1.07
N LYS A 132 -16.18 10.10 1.96
CA LYS A 132 -15.80 11.52 1.85
C LYS A 132 -14.28 11.69 1.89
N ILE A 133 -13.58 11.00 2.81
CA ILE A 133 -12.12 11.06 2.94
C ILE A 133 -11.46 10.49 1.68
N VAL A 134 -11.88 9.31 1.24
CA VAL A 134 -11.34 8.62 0.08
C VAL A 134 -11.51 9.44 -1.18
N ARG A 135 -12.70 9.98 -1.44
CA ARG A 135 -12.97 10.81 -2.64
C ARG A 135 -12.08 12.05 -2.75
N ARG A 136 -11.66 12.64 -1.63
CA ARG A 136 -10.72 13.77 -1.64
C ARG A 136 -9.33 13.40 -2.14
N SER A 137 -8.97 12.13 -1.99
CA SER A 137 -7.68 11.59 -2.44
C SER A 137 -7.73 10.89 -3.79
N GLU A 138 -8.91 10.68 -4.37
CA GLU A 138 -9.12 9.99 -5.64
C GLU A 138 -9.06 10.95 -6.84
N ASP A 139 -7.91 11.59 -7.04
CA ASP A 139 -7.59 12.29 -8.28
C ASP A 139 -6.41 11.62 -9.01
N ILE A 140 -6.24 11.96 -10.28
CA ILE A 140 -5.20 11.35 -11.11
C ILE A 140 -3.78 11.68 -10.63
N VAL A 141 -3.58 12.82 -9.95
CA VAL A 141 -2.26 13.24 -9.45
C VAL A 141 -1.88 12.36 -8.26
N ASN A 142 -2.82 12.18 -7.33
CA ASN A 142 -2.64 11.30 -6.18
C ASN A 142 -2.47 9.84 -6.61
N LEU A 143 -3.29 9.37 -7.56
CA LEU A 143 -3.17 8.04 -8.14
C LEU A 143 -1.80 7.81 -8.78
N ARG A 144 -1.34 8.79 -9.57
CA ARG A 144 -0.02 8.74 -10.20
C ARG A 144 1.08 8.71 -9.14
N GLY A 145 1.02 9.60 -8.15
CA GLY A 145 2.00 9.63 -7.05
C GLY A 145 2.08 8.29 -6.33
N PHE A 146 0.94 7.77 -5.90
CA PHE A 146 0.84 6.47 -5.25
C PHE A 146 1.43 5.34 -6.09
N PHE A 147 1.04 5.25 -7.37
CA PHE A 147 1.45 4.12 -8.21
C PHE A 147 2.93 4.21 -8.61
N LEU A 148 3.43 5.42 -8.92
CA LEU A 148 4.84 5.60 -9.26
C LEU A 148 5.77 5.35 -8.07
N ASP A 149 5.38 5.79 -6.88
CA ASP A 149 6.16 5.58 -5.66
C ASP A 149 6.31 4.08 -5.35
N ASN A 150 5.19 3.35 -5.28
CA ASN A 150 5.21 1.91 -5.00
C ASN A 150 5.94 1.11 -6.09
N THR A 151 5.77 1.48 -7.37
CA THR A 151 6.46 0.75 -8.45
C THR A 151 7.96 1.05 -8.50
N SER A 152 8.39 2.22 -8.04
CA SER A 152 9.80 2.55 -7.88
C SER A 152 10.43 1.73 -6.75
N ASP A 153 9.73 1.56 -5.64
CA ASP A 153 10.15 0.65 -4.56
C ASP A 153 10.29 -0.81 -5.07
N PHE A 154 9.33 -1.28 -5.85
CA PHE A 154 9.42 -2.62 -6.46
C PHE A 154 10.65 -2.79 -7.35
N GLU A 155 11.03 -1.76 -8.12
CA GLU A 155 12.25 -1.81 -8.94
C GLU A 155 13.52 -1.93 -8.09
N VAL A 156 13.58 -1.23 -6.97
CA VAL A 156 14.70 -1.33 -6.01
C VAL A 156 14.76 -2.74 -5.41
N ARG A 157 13.63 -3.26 -4.94
CA ARG A 157 13.55 -4.60 -4.33
C ARG A 157 13.86 -5.71 -5.33
N ILE A 158 13.41 -5.61 -6.57
CA ILE A 158 13.80 -6.56 -7.64
C ILE A 158 15.32 -6.56 -7.86
N LYS A 159 15.96 -5.38 -7.80
CA LYS A 159 17.42 -5.28 -7.89
C LYS A 159 18.11 -5.99 -6.70
N GLU A 160 17.61 -5.80 -5.48
CA GLU A 160 18.15 -6.47 -4.30
C GLU A 160 17.93 -8.01 -4.35
N ILE A 161 16.79 -8.47 -4.86
CA ILE A 161 16.53 -9.89 -5.11
C ILE A 161 17.61 -10.49 -6.03
N ILE A 162 17.93 -9.81 -7.13
CA ILE A 162 18.99 -10.26 -8.07
C ILE A 162 20.33 -10.36 -7.33
N LYS A 163 20.66 -9.38 -6.47
CA LYS A 163 21.87 -9.40 -5.67
C LYS A 163 21.88 -10.55 -4.67
N MET A 164 20.80 -10.74 -3.92
CA MET A 164 20.66 -11.86 -2.98
C MET A 164 20.81 -13.21 -3.67
N ALA A 165 20.19 -13.38 -4.85
CA ALA A 165 20.31 -14.61 -5.64
C ALA A 165 21.77 -14.87 -6.06
N TRP A 166 22.50 -13.85 -6.50
CA TRP A 166 23.92 -13.97 -6.85
C TRP A 166 24.77 -14.44 -5.68
N ASP A 167 24.51 -13.94 -4.47
CA ASP A 167 25.26 -14.28 -3.27
C ASP A 167 24.89 -15.65 -2.72
N LYS A 168 23.59 -16.01 -2.78
CA LYS A 168 23.05 -17.23 -2.16
C LYS A 168 23.05 -18.47 -3.06
N LEU A 169 23.21 -18.31 -4.36
CA LEU A 169 23.19 -19.39 -5.36
C LEU A 169 24.56 -19.54 -6.09
N PRO A 170 25.66 -19.85 -5.39
CA PRO A 170 27.00 -19.87 -5.99
C PRO A 170 27.15 -20.89 -7.10
N ASN A 171 26.42 -22.00 -7.04
CA ASN A 171 26.48 -23.08 -8.03
C ASN A 171 25.73 -22.75 -9.34
N GLN A 172 24.88 -21.72 -9.33
CA GLN A 172 24.08 -21.27 -10.48
C GLN A 172 24.56 -19.93 -11.05
N ARG A 173 25.75 -19.46 -10.67
CA ARG A 173 26.30 -18.17 -11.12
C ARG A 173 26.43 -18.08 -12.64
N ASP A 174 26.78 -19.16 -13.32
CA ASP A 174 26.88 -19.16 -14.78
C ASP A 174 25.55 -18.87 -15.46
N LEU A 175 24.45 -19.45 -14.94
CA LEU A 175 23.09 -19.19 -15.44
C LEU A 175 22.62 -17.76 -15.13
N LEU A 176 22.95 -17.25 -13.95
CA LEU A 176 22.65 -15.86 -13.58
C LEU A 176 23.46 -14.87 -14.42
N GLN A 177 24.69 -15.17 -14.73
CA GLN A 177 25.53 -14.36 -15.59
C GLN A 177 25.03 -14.34 -17.04
N GLU A 178 24.59 -15.49 -17.55
CA GLU A 178 23.96 -15.60 -18.86
C GLU A 178 22.65 -14.78 -18.92
N ALA A 179 21.79 -14.92 -17.91
CA ALA A 179 20.56 -14.13 -17.81
C ALA A 179 20.83 -12.61 -17.79
N MET A 180 21.88 -12.19 -17.08
CA MET A 180 22.32 -10.81 -17.01
C MET A 180 22.86 -10.31 -18.35
N SER A 181 23.65 -11.13 -19.06
CA SER A 181 24.14 -10.84 -20.40
C SER A 181 22.99 -10.65 -21.38
N ASN A 182 22.01 -11.55 -21.37
CA ASN A 182 20.82 -11.46 -22.22
C ASN A 182 19.99 -10.20 -21.94
N ALA A 183 19.88 -9.79 -20.69
CA ALA A 183 19.21 -8.53 -20.28
C ALA A 183 19.96 -7.29 -20.78
N LEU A 184 21.29 -7.32 -20.80
CA LEU A 184 22.13 -6.26 -21.35
C LEU A 184 22.03 -6.16 -22.87
N ASP A 185 22.01 -7.27 -23.58
CA ASP A 185 21.86 -7.30 -25.04
C ASP A 185 20.54 -6.68 -25.51
N GLU A 186 19.46 -6.83 -24.75
CA GLU A 186 18.23 -6.07 -25.01
C GLU A 186 18.40 -4.57 -24.79
N SER A 187 19.07 -4.19 -23.71
CA SER A 187 19.37 -2.78 -23.41
C SER A 187 20.31 -2.15 -24.45
N ARG A 188 21.13 -2.93 -25.11
CA ARG A 188 22.07 -2.50 -26.16
C ARG A 188 21.39 -1.80 -27.33
N ARG A 189 20.15 -2.12 -27.64
CA ARG A 189 19.36 -1.46 -28.69
C ARG A 189 18.98 -0.02 -28.35
N PHE A 190 19.06 0.36 -27.08
CA PHE A 190 18.61 1.65 -26.54
C PHE A 190 19.71 2.44 -25.83
N ALA A 191 20.88 1.87 -25.59
CA ALA A 191 21.94 2.47 -24.78
C ALA A 191 23.27 2.59 -25.53
N SER A 192 23.98 3.65 -25.19
CA SER A 192 25.25 4.09 -25.71
C SER A 192 26.42 3.14 -25.41
N LYS A 193 27.65 3.54 -25.84
CA LYS A 193 28.95 2.88 -25.64
C LYS A 193 29.19 2.22 -24.28
N ASN A 194 28.54 2.70 -23.21
CA ASN A 194 28.70 2.18 -21.85
C ASN A 194 28.26 0.72 -21.69
N VAL A 195 27.24 0.26 -22.42
CA VAL A 195 26.78 -1.14 -22.36
C VAL A 195 27.81 -2.07 -23.03
N GLU A 196 28.41 -1.65 -24.14
CA GLU A 196 29.44 -2.44 -24.83
C GLU A 196 30.68 -2.62 -23.97
N GLU A 197 31.05 -1.62 -23.17
CA GLU A 197 32.18 -1.69 -22.24
C GLU A 197 31.88 -2.64 -21.05
N ILE A 198 30.63 -2.70 -20.60
CA ILE A 198 30.21 -3.60 -19.52
C ILE A 198 30.21 -5.04 -19.99
N ILE A 199 29.68 -5.33 -21.17
CA ILE A 199 29.61 -6.69 -21.75
C ILE A 199 31.00 -7.30 -21.95
N LYS A 200 32.02 -6.47 -22.16
CA LYS A 200 33.41 -6.93 -22.32
C LYS A 200 34.11 -7.28 -21.00
N LYS A 201 33.50 -7.00 -19.84
CA LYS A 201 34.11 -7.30 -18.55
C LYS A 201 33.90 -8.77 -18.17
N GLU A 202 34.90 -9.37 -17.56
CA GLU A 202 34.82 -10.76 -17.07
C GLU A 202 33.71 -10.92 -16.02
N ASP A 203 33.48 -9.90 -15.18
CA ASP A 203 32.43 -9.87 -14.18
C ASP A 203 31.28 -8.93 -14.63
N ILE A 204 30.43 -9.47 -15.51
CA ILE A 204 29.27 -8.75 -16.05
C ILE A 204 28.28 -8.37 -14.93
N TYR A 205 28.10 -9.25 -13.94
CA TYR A 205 27.16 -9.02 -12.85
C TYR A 205 27.51 -7.74 -12.07
N ASN A 206 28.74 -7.67 -11.52
CA ASN A 206 29.16 -6.51 -10.75
C ASN A 206 29.20 -5.23 -11.59
N ALA A 207 29.67 -5.33 -12.85
CA ALA A 207 29.71 -4.19 -13.75
C ALA A 207 28.30 -3.65 -14.07
N ALA A 208 27.32 -4.51 -14.27
CA ALA A 208 25.94 -4.13 -14.53
C ALA A 208 25.19 -3.68 -13.27
N ASN A 209 25.40 -4.34 -12.13
CA ASN A 209 24.71 -4.02 -10.87
C ASN A 209 25.17 -2.68 -10.28
N ASN A 210 26.42 -2.31 -10.46
CA ASN A 210 26.97 -1.02 -10.02
C ASN A 210 26.53 0.17 -10.89
N ASN A 211 25.84 -0.09 -12.02
CA ASN A 211 25.37 0.96 -12.93
C ASN A 211 23.83 0.94 -13.00
N ASN A 212 23.18 1.81 -12.22
CA ASN A 212 21.73 1.81 -12.00
C ASN A 212 20.87 1.97 -13.26
N TYR A 213 21.42 2.47 -14.37
CA TYR A 213 20.66 2.84 -15.57
C TYR A 213 20.89 1.90 -16.75
N VAL A 214 21.74 0.89 -16.61
CA VAL A 214 22.15 0.04 -17.73
C VAL A 214 21.13 -1.05 -18.03
N ILE A 215 20.52 -1.65 -17.00
CA ILE A 215 19.50 -2.64 -17.17
C ILE A 215 18.13 -2.05 -16.87
N SER A 216 17.26 -2.05 -17.88
CA SER A 216 15.87 -1.62 -17.75
C SER A 216 15.10 -2.54 -16.80
N ILE A 217 13.95 -2.07 -16.30
CA ILE A 217 13.04 -2.92 -15.51
C ILE A 217 12.67 -4.20 -16.27
N HIS A 218 12.46 -4.11 -17.56
CA HIS A 218 12.16 -5.29 -18.41
C HIS A 218 13.29 -6.30 -18.40
N GLY A 219 14.54 -5.83 -18.52
CA GLY A 219 15.72 -6.70 -18.40
C GLY A 219 15.84 -7.33 -17.01
N ARG A 220 15.59 -6.58 -15.94
CA ARG A 220 15.57 -7.11 -14.56
C ARG A 220 14.50 -8.18 -14.36
N LEU A 221 13.31 -8.00 -14.95
CA LEU A 221 12.26 -9.01 -14.89
C LEU A 221 12.65 -10.32 -15.58
N LYS A 222 13.46 -10.29 -16.64
CA LYS A 222 13.99 -11.50 -17.27
C LYS A 222 14.99 -12.22 -16.37
N VAL A 223 15.89 -11.48 -15.72
CA VAL A 223 16.80 -12.09 -14.72
C VAL A 223 16.00 -12.69 -13.57
N LEU A 224 14.98 -11.97 -13.07
CA LEU A 224 14.10 -12.46 -12.02
C LEU A 224 13.34 -13.74 -12.45
N SER A 225 12.94 -13.86 -13.73
CA SER A 225 12.33 -15.10 -14.26
C SER A 225 13.25 -16.30 -14.07
N VAL A 226 14.54 -16.15 -14.43
CA VAL A 226 15.54 -17.22 -14.25
C VAL A 226 15.72 -17.55 -12.77
N ILE A 227 15.78 -16.54 -11.92
CA ILE A 227 15.87 -16.75 -10.46
C ILE A 227 14.67 -17.56 -9.96
N ILE A 228 13.45 -17.19 -10.32
CA ILE A 228 12.24 -17.92 -9.93
C ILE A 228 12.29 -19.37 -10.42
N GLU A 229 12.71 -19.62 -11.67
CA GLU A 229 12.86 -20.96 -12.23
C GLU A 229 13.87 -21.79 -11.43
N LEU A 230 15.00 -21.21 -11.05
CA LEU A 230 16.01 -21.87 -10.22
C LEU A 230 15.46 -22.21 -8.84
N LEU A 231 14.79 -21.28 -8.19
CA LEU A 231 14.18 -21.48 -6.88
C LEU A 231 13.10 -22.58 -6.90
N VAL A 232 12.32 -22.65 -7.97
CA VAL A 232 11.29 -23.70 -8.17
C VAL A 232 11.92 -25.06 -8.44
N SER A 233 13.01 -25.12 -9.24
CA SER A 233 13.64 -26.38 -9.63
C SER A 233 14.41 -27.06 -8.51
N GLU A 234 14.96 -26.31 -7.54
CA GLU A 234 15.71 -26.86 -6.42
C GLU A 234 14.83 -27.56 -5.37
N LYS A 235 13.53 -27.74 -5.62
CA LYS A 235 12.53 -28.39 -4.74
C LYS A 235 12.45 -27.80 -3.32
N SER A 236 13.10 -26.68 -3.09
CA SER A 236 13.07 -25.96 -1.83
C SER A 236 11.71 -25.31 -1.59
N LEU A 237 11.00 -24.99 -2.66
CA LEU A 237 9.63 -24.49 -2.61
C LEU A 237 8.64 -25.67 -2.57
N LYS A 238 8.08 -25.97 -1.42
CA LYS A 238 6.82 -26.72 -1.34
C LYS A 238 5.70 -25.81 -1.84
N ILE A 239 5.59 -25.71 -3.14
CA ILE A 239 4.70 -24.77 -3.78
C ILE A 239 3.45 -25.52 -4.19
N SER A 240 2.35 -25.10 -3.61
CA SER A 240 1.00 -25.46 -4.00
C SER A 240 0.52 -24.58 -5.17
N ASP A 241 -0.59 -23.90 -5.06
CA ASP A 241 -1.23 -23.09 -6.10
C ASP A 241 -0.48 -21.79 -6.50
N ARG A 242 0.58 -21.41 -5.76
CA ARG A 242 1.38 -20.17 -6.01
C ARG A 242 2.44 -20.31 -7.09
N ASP A 243 2.80 -21.53 -7.50
CA ASP A 243 3.81 -21.78 -8.55
C ASP A 243 3.43 -21.12 -9.86
N SER A 244 2.18 -21.20 -10.25
CA SER A 244 1.71 -20.60 -11.49
C SER A 244 1.76 -19.07 -11.43
N GLU A 245 1.51 -18.47 -10.27
CA GLU A 245 1.60 -17.03 -10.06
C GLU A 245 3.03 -16.53 -10.16
N LEU A 246 3.97 -17.22 -9.51
CA LEU A 246 5.38 -16.87 -9.54
C LEU A 246 5.99 -17.08 -10.93
N LYS A 247 5.71 -18.19 -11.59
CA LYS A 247 6.20 -18.44 -12.95
C LYS A 247 5.73 -17.39 -13.96
N ASN A 248 4.53 -16.88 -13.80
CA ASN A 248 3.97 -15.84 -14.65
C ASN A 248 4.29 -14.40 -14.18
N PHE A 249 4.96 -14.25 -13.01
CA PHE A 249 5.22 -12.96 -12.40
C PHE A 249 5.83 -11.94 -13.37
N PRO A 250 6.88 -12.23 -14.15
CA PRO A 250 7.49 -11.21 -15.03
C PRO A 250 6.54 -10.71 -16.12
N ILE A 251 5.76 -11.60 -16.71
CA ILE A 251 4.79 -11.27 -17.77
C ILE A 251 3.63 -10.45 -17.20
N GLU A 252 3.07 -10.91 -16.09
CA GLU A 252 1.95 -10.22 -15.42
C GLU A 252 2.38 -8.90 -14.81
N TYR A 253 3.61 -8.78 -14.29
CA TYR A 253 4.18 -7.51 -13.82
C TYR A 253 4.26 -6.48 -14.94
N ASP A 254 4.77 -6.85 -16.11
CA ASP A 254 4.83 -5.95 -17.27
C ASP A 254 3.44 -5.46 -17.67
N LYS A 255 2.45 -6.34 -17.66
CA LYS A 255 1.07 -6.03 -18.01
C LYS A 255 0.35 -5.15 -16.97
N ASN A 256 0.52 -5.46 -15.67
CA ASN A 256 -0.28 -4.87 -14.59
C ASN A 256 0.44 -3.70 -13.90
N ILE A 257 1.76 -3.65 -13.94
CA ILE A 257 2.57 -2.60 -13.32
C ILE A 257 3.19 -1.68 -14.37
N THR A 258 4.05 -2.20 -15.23
CA THR A 258 4.82 -1.38 -16.17
C THR A 258 3.92 -0.62 -17.15
N ALA A 259 2.88 -1.27 -17.67
CA ALA A 259 1.94 -0.64 -18.60
C ALA A 259 1.16 0.52 -17.94
N PHE A 260 0.68 0.34 -16.71
CA PHE A 260 -0.02 1.40 -15.97
C PHE A 260 0.92 2.53 -15.54
N ARG A 261 2.13 2.20 -15.06
CA ARG A 261 3.16 3.18 -14.71
C ARG A 261 3.46 4.12 -15.89
N ASN A 262 3.68 3.55 -17.06
CA ASN A 262 3.98 4.33 -18.27
C ASN A 262 2.78 5.19 -18.68
N ALA A 263 1.57 4.66 -18.65
CA ALA A 263 0.36 5.40 -18.97
C ALA A 263 0.12 6.57 -18.00
N LEU A 264 0.30 6.35 -16.69
CA LEU A 264 0.14 7.38 -15.65
C LEU A 264 1.24 8.44 -15.70
N GLY A 265 2.49 8.05 -16.02
CA GLY A 265 3.64 8.97 -16.08
C GLY A 265 3.47 10.14 -17.05
N HIS A 266 2.66 9.97 -18.09
CA HIS A 266 2.44 10.97 -19.14
C HIS A 266 1.09 11.72 -19.03
N LYS A 267 0.33 11.55 -17.95
CA LYS A 267 -1.00 12.15 -17.78
C LYS A 267 -0.98 13.49 -17.07
N LYS A 268 -1.93 14.36 -17.44
CA LYS A 268 -2.17 15.67 -16.82
C LYS A 268 -3.31 15.58 -15.81
N TYR A 269 -3.41 16.55 -14.93
CA TYR A 269 -4.47 16.65 -13.91
C TYR A 269 -5.88 16.61 -14.52
N SER A 270 -6.07 17.20 -15.70
CA SER A 270 -7.37 17.28 -16.38
C SER A 270 -7.80 15.98 -17.07
N ASP A 271 -6.93 14.97 -17.12
CA ASP A 271 -7.23 13.75 -17.85
C ASP A 271 -8.14 12.83 -17.02
N SER A 272 -9.25 12.41 -17.60
CA SER A 272 -10.23 11.51 -17.00
C SER A 272 -10.11 10.06 -17.46
N SER A 273 -9.15 9.75 -18.33
CA SER A 273 -8.93 8.41 -18.85
C SER A 273 -7.46 8.10 -19.13
N LEU A 274 -7.12 6.82 -19.08
CA LEU A 274 -5.82 6.26 -19.44
C LEU A 274 -5.94 5.47 -20.74
N ASN A 275 -4.93 5.54 -21.61
CA ASN A 275 -4.80 4.62 -22.74
C ASN A 275 -3.71 3.61 -22.41
N ILE A 276 -4.08 2.35 -22.25
CA ILE A 276 -3.17 1.27 -21.91
C ILE A 276 -3.20 0.25 -23.03
N ARG A 277 -2.15 0.23 -23.84
CA ARG A 277 -2.01 -0.69 -24.98
C ARG A 277 -3.22 -0.65 -25.94
N GLY A 278 -3.76 0.55 -26.19
CA GLY A 278 -4.92 0.76 -27.07
C GLY A 278 -6.28 0.70 -26.38
N ASN A 279 -6.36 0.26 -25.13
CA ASN A 279 -7.58 0.24 -24.33
C ASN A 279 -7.74 1.56 -23.56
N VAL A 280 -8.88 2.20 -23.68
CA VAL A 280 -9.22 3.40 -22.91
C VAL A 280 -9.90 2.97 -21.61
N ILE A 281 -9.33 3.38 -20.47
CA ILE A 281 -9.81 3.07 -19.13
C ILE A 281 -10.11 4.40 -18.43
N ASN A 282 -11.30 4.54 -17.85
CA ASN A 282 -11.66 5.72 -17.08
C ASN A 282 -10.87 5.77 -15.76
N VAL A 283 -10.53 6.99 -15.32
CA VAL A 283 -9.96 7.24 -13.99
C VAL A 283 -11.12 7.45 -13.02
N ASP A 284 -11.51 6.40 -12.36
CA ASP A 284 -12.63 6.34 -11.42
C ASP A 284 -12.25 5.52 -10.17
N SER A 285 -13.15 5.43 -9.22
CA SER A 285 -12.91 4.69 -7.97
C SER A 285 -12.62 3.20 -8.18
N GLU A 286 -13.14 2.60 -9.26
CA GLU A 286 -12.87 1.19 -9.61
C GLU A 286 -11.40 1.02 -10.05
N LEU A 287 -10.89 1.93 -10.87
CA LEU A 287 -9.49 1.93 -11.26
C LEU A 287 -8.58 2.14 -10.03
N HIS A 288 -8.91 3.09 -9.15
CA HIS A 288 -8.15 3.33 -7.92
C HIS A 288 -8.08 2.08 -7.04
N LYS A 289 -9.22 1.41 -6.83
CA LYS A 289 -9.29 0.14 -6.11
C LYS A 289 -8.42 -0.93 -6.76
N LYS A 290 -8.58 -1.14 -8.07
CA LYS A 290 -7.81 -2.13 -8.83
C LYS A 290 -6.30 -1.89 -8.70
N LEU A 291 -5.84 -0.65 -8.77
CA LEU A 291 -4.42 -0.34 -8.67
C LEU A 291 -3.88 -0.53 -7.25
N ARG A 292 -4.68 -0.24 -6.21
CA ARG A 292 -4.33 -0.54 -4.81
C ARG A 292 -4.20 -2.05 -4.58
N GLU A 293 -5.16 -2.84 -5.07
CA GLU A 293 -5.11 -4.31 -5.00
C GLU A 293 -3.91 -4.87 -5.77
N THR A 294 -3.61 -4.29 -6.93
CA THR A 294 -2.44 -4.68 -7.72
C THR A 294 -1.14 -4.41 -6.96
N VAL A 295 -0.97 -3.21 -6.40
CA VAL A 295 0.21 -2.88 -5.58
C VAL A 295 0.35 -3.83 -4.39
N ALA A 296 -0.73 -4.08 -3.65
CA ALA A 296 -0.71 -5.00 -2.50
C ALA A 296 -0.30 -6.42 -2.90
N ARG A 297 -0.80 -6.91 -4.04
CA ARG A 297 -0.45 -8.24 -4.56
C ARG A 297 1.03 -8.34 -4.91
N TYR A 298 1.57 -7.36 -5.64
CA TYR A 298 2.98 -7.40 -6.04
C TYR A 298 3.93 -7.16 -4.87
N ASP A 299 3.59 -6.30 -3.91
CA ASP A 299 4.32 -6.16 -2.65
C ASP A 299 4.44 -7.50 -1.92
N TYR A 300 3.33 -8.22 -1.79
CA TYR A 300 3.30 -9.56 -1.20
C TYR A 300 4.17 -10.57 -1.96
N LEU A 301 4.07 -10.63 -3.30
CA LEU A 301 4.84 -11.58 -4.10
C LEU A 301 6.34 -11.30 -4.06
N ILE A 302 6.73 -10.03 -4.13
CA ILE A 302 8.13 -9.61 -4.04
C ILE A 302 8.69 -9.98 -2.66
N LYS A 303 7.96 -9.66 -1.59
CA LYS A 303 8.36 -10.03 -0.24
C LYS A 303 8.51 -11.54 -0.08
N TYR A 304 7.60 -12.32 -0.65
CA TYR A 304 7.68 -13.77 -0.61
C TYR A 304 8.97 -14.31 -1.27
N ILE A 305 9.39 -13.73 -2.40
CA ILE A 305 10.65 -14.10 -3.08
C ILE A 305 11.85 -13.69 -2.20
N GLU A 306 11.83 -12.49 -1.60
CA GLU A 306 12.88 -11.99 -0.70
C GLU A 306 13.08 -12.90 0.52
N ASP A 307 11.98 -13.21 1.22
CA ASP A 307 11.97 -14.07 2.40
C ASP A 307 12.54 -15.45 2.04
N PHE A 308 12.10 -16.02 0.93
CA PHE A 308 12.55 -17.33 0.47
C PHE A 308 14.06 -17.37 0.15
N ILE A 309 14.58 -16.37 -0.56
CA ILE A 309 16.02 -16.30 -0.86
C ILE A 309 16.84 -16.09 0.41
N THR A 310 16.28 -15.41 1.40
CA THR A 310 16.96 -15.17 2.68
C THR A 310 17.11 -16.46 3.49
N GLU A 311 16.16 -17.39 3.39
CA GLU A 311 16.15 -18.67 4.10
C GLU A 311 17.09 -19.74 3.49
N ILE A 312 17.53 -19.57 2.25
CA ILE A 312 18.54 -20.44 1.59
C ILE A 312 19.95 -20.07 2.09
#